data_210a77d999d3f91829298c9d8da36d27
#
_entry.id   210a77d999d3f91829298c9d8da36d27
#
_cell.length_a   1.000
_cell.length_b   1.000
_cell.length_c   1.000
_cell.angle_alpha   90.00
_cell.angle_beta   90.00
_cell.angle_gamma   90.00
#
_symmetry.space_group_name_H-M   'P 1'
#
loop_
_entity.id
_entity.type
_entity.pdbx_description
1 polymer ?
#
loop_
_entity_poly.entity_id
_entity_poly.type
_entity_poly.pdbx_seq_one_letter_code
_entity_poly.pdbx_strand_id
1 'polypeptide(L)'
;MVVGTLKSGRKLVTDTNTIRSLNDRFRQGDATIPGQIVITRGLAELLEETGTPPEDLMHLVRTYDSFTADNDPHSEHDFGAFEFQGHSCFWKLDYYSPDLKWGSEDPADITKTARVLTILLADEY
;
A
#
# COMPACT_ATOMS: atom_id res chain seq x y z
N MET A 1 23.55 11.79 -14.30
CA MET A 1 23.28 11.78 -13.73
C MET A 1 23.28 12.06 -12.93
N VAL A 2 23.16 12.28 -12.59
CA VAL A 2 23.05 12.26 -11.77
C VAL A 2 22.42 12.21 -11.33
N VAL A 3 22.28 12.89 -11.88
CA VAL A 3 21.32 12.36 -11.31
C VAL A 3 21.45 10.99 -11.06
N GLY A 4 22.32 10.36 -11.64
CA GLY A 4 22.60 9.01 -11.37
C GLY A 4 22.75 8.71 -9.90
N THR A 5 23.25 9.68 -9.18
CA THR A 5 23.42 9.53 -7.76
C THR A 5 22.17 9.09 -7.03
N LEU A 6 21.03 9.48 -7.53
CA LEU A 6 19.79 9.10 -6.88
C LEU A 6 19.56 7.62 -6.91
N LYS A 7 20.17 6.94 -7.85
CA LYS A 7 19.97 5.51 -8.00
C LYS A 7 20.64 4.71 -6.93
N SER A 8 21.42 5.32 -6.09
CA SER A 8 22.00 4.62 -4.95
C SER A 8 21.00 4.41 -3.83
N GLY A 9 19.74 4.67 -4.08
CA GLY A 9 18.69 4.40 -3.11
C GLY A 9 18.17 5.60 -2.36
N ARG A 10 18.75 6.76 -2.60
CA ARG A 10 18.26 7.98 -1.97
C ARG A 10 17.12 8.54 -2.77
N LYS A 11 16.04 8.89 -2.07
CA LYS A 11 14.89 9.56 -2.67
C LYS A 11 14.97 11.04 -2.35
N LEU A 12 14.63 11.85 -3.33
CA LEU A 12 14.46 13.28 -3.10
C LEU A 12 13.14 13.51 -2.38
N VAL A 13 13.02 14.64 -1.70
CA VAL A 13 11.76 15.01 -1.05
C VAL A 13 10.62 15.05 -2.04
N THR A 14 10.86 15.53 -3.27
CA THR A 14 9.84 15.56 -4.31
C THR A 14 9.39 14.15 -4.71
N ASP A 15 10.32 13.19 -4.73
CA ASP A 15 9.96 11.80 -5.03
C ASP A 15 9.12 11.21 -3.92
N THR A 16 9.46 11.48 -2.67
CA THR A 16 8.68 11.03 -1.54
C THR A 16 7.26 11.57 -1.60
N ASN A 17 7.10 12.86 -1.91
CA ASN A 17 5.77 13.46 -2.04
C ASN A 17 4.97 12.82 -3.17
N THR A 18 5.62 12.54 -4.29
CA THR A 18 4.98 11.88 -5.43
C THR A 18 4.56 10.46 -5.07
N ILE A 19 5.45 9.70 -4.45
CA ILE A 19 5.16 8.33 -4.02
C ILE A 19 3.96 8.32 -3.06
N ARG A 20 3.96 9.21 -2.07
CA ARG A 20 2.87 9.31 -1.11
C ARG A 20 1.55 9.64 -1.81
N SER A 21 1.56 10.59 -2.71
CA SER A 21 0.36 10.97 -3.46
C SER A 21 -0.17 9.81 -4.28
N LEU A 22 0.70 9.08 -4.96
CA LEU A 22 0.31 7.91 -5.74
C LEU A 22 -0.24 6.80 -4.84
N ASN A 23 0.38 6.60 -3.68
CA ASN A 23 -0.08 5.60 -2.73
C ASN A 23 -1.46 5.94 -2.20
N ASP A 24 -1.70 7.19 -1.81
CA ASP A 24 -3.00 7.62 -1.33
C ASP A 24 -4.06 7.43 -2.40
N ARG A 25 -3.77 7.84 -3.63
CA ARG A 25 -4.71 7.71 -4.74
C ARG A 25 -5.02 6.25 -5.05
N PHE A 26 -3.98 5.41 -5.09
CA PHE A 26 -4.19 3.97 -5.36
C PHE A 26 -5.03 3.33 -4.27
N ARG A 27 -4.70 3.58 -3.00
CA ARG A 27 -5.46 3.03 -1.87
C ARG A 27 -6.90 3.52 -1.88
N GLN A 28 -7.14 4.73 -2.32
CA GLN A 28 -8.47 5.31 -2.39
C GLN A 28 -9.27 4.86 -3.63
N GLY A 29 -8.68 4.05 -4.48
CA GLY A 29 -9.40 3.43 -5.58
C GLY A 29 -9.19 4.04 -6.95
N ASP A 30 -8.11 4.83 -7.15
CA ASP A 30 -7.82 5.42 -8.46
C ASP A 30 -7.34 4.33 -9.43
N ALA A 31 -8.20 3.95 -10.36
CA ALA A 31 -7.93 2.87 -11.30
C ALA A 31 -6.89 3.23 -12.37
N THR A 32 -6.47 4.49 -12.44
CA THR A 32 -5.45 4.90 -13.41
C THR A 32 -4.03 4.53 -12.95
N ILE A 33 -3.88 4.15 -11.68
CA ILE A 33 -2.59 3.76 -11.14
C ILE A 33 -2.46 2.24 -11.20
N PRO A 34 -1.44 1.70 -11.90
CA PRO A 34 -1.30 0.25 -12.08
C PRO A 34 -1.05 -0.47 -10.75
N GLY A 35 -1.73 -1.61 -10.57
CA GLY A 35 -1.52 -2.42 -9.38
C GLY A 35 -2.66 -3.38 -9.14
N GLN A 36 -2.59 -4.03 -7.98
CA GLN A 36 -3.62 -4.98 -7.57
C GLN A 36 -3.80 -4.94 -6.06
N ILE A 37 -4.95 -5.44 -5.62
CA ILE A 37 -5.30 -5.54 -4.21
C ILE A 37 -5.39 -7.02 -3.85
N VAL A 38 -4.75 -7.39 -2.75
CA VAL A 38 -4.73 -8.77 -2.26
C VAL A 38 -5.26 -8.78 -0.83
N ILE A 39 -6.23 -9.65 -0.56
CA ILE A 39 -6.71 -9.91 0.79
C ILE A 39 -6.17 -11.29 1.15
N THR A 40 -5.49 -11.40 2.29
CA THR A 40 -4.90 -12.67 2.71
C THR A 40 -5.97 -13.71 3.02
N ARG A 41 -5.54 -14.96 3.03
CA ARG A 41 -6.43 -16.08 3.25
C ARG A 41 -7.19 -15.99 4.58
N GLY A 42 -6.47 -15.68 5.67
CA GLY A 42 -7.10 -15.60 6.98
C GLY A 42 -8.15 -14.50 7.05
N LEU A 43 -7.87 -13.37 6.45
CA LEU A 43 -8.82 -12.26 6.44
C LEU A 43 -10.00 -12.57 5.52
N ALA A 44 -9.75 -13.21 4.38
CA ALA A 44 -10.82 -13.62 3.47
C ALA A 44 -11.75 -14.63 4.16
N GLU A 45 -11.19 -15.57 4.94
CA GLU A 45 -11.99 -16.54 5.69
C GLU A 45 -12.83 -15.84 6.75
N LEU A 46 -12.28 -14.83 7.41
CA LEU A 46 -13.04 -14.06 8.40
C LEU A 46 -14.25 -13.37 7.77
N LEU A 47 -14.06 -12.77 6.60
CA LEU A 47 -15.16 -12.14 5.88
C LEU A 47 -16.25 -13.15 5.54
N GLU A 48 -15.84 -14.34 5.08
CA GLU A 48 -16.78 -15.37 4.70
C GLU A 48 -17.54 -15.92 5.91
N GLU A 49 -16.83 -16.21 7.00
CA GLU A 49 -17.45 -16.75 8.20
C GLU A 49 -18.44 -15.80 8.83
N THR A 50 -18.16 -14.51 8.78
CA THR A 50 -19.04 -13.51 9.40
C THR A 50 -20.09 -12.98 8.44
N GLY A 51 -20.03 -13.39 7.17
CA GLY A 51 -20.94 -12.86 6.15
C GLY A 51 -20.75 -11.38 5.88
N THR A 52 -19.56 -10.86 6.16
CA THR A 52 -19.28 -9.41 6.00
C THR A 52 -18.89 -9.11 4.57
N PRO A 53 -19.51 -8.10 3.93
CA PRO A 53 -19.12 -7.73 2.59
C PRO A 53 -17.68 -7.21 2.56
N PRO A 54 -16.87 -7.59 1.56
CA PRO A 54 -15.51 -7.06 1.43
C PRO A 54 -15.45 -5.52 1.37
N GLU A 55 -16.50 -4.89 0.91
CA GLU A 55 -16.56 -3.43 0.81
C GLU A 55 -16.44 -2.75 2.18
N ASP A 56 -16.94 -3.39 3.24
CA ASP A 56 -16.81 -2.84 4.60
C ASP A 56 -15.34 -2.77 5.02
N LEU A 57 -14.57 -3.79 4.67
CA LEU A 57 -13.12 -3.80 4.91
C LEU A 57 -12.44 -2.74 4.06
N MET A 58 -12.78 -2.69 2.78
CA MET A 58 -12.16 -1.74 1.86
C MET A 58 -12.43 -0.29 2.25
N HIS A 59 -13.60 -0.01 2.82
CA HIS A 59 -13.93 1.32 3.28
C HIS A 59 -12.93 1.80 4.34
N LEU A 60 -12.60 0.93 5.31
CA LEU A 60 -11.63 1.29 6.35
C LEU A 60 -10.24 1.55 5.76
N VAL A 61 -9.84 0.76 4.77
CA VAL A 61 -8.54 0.93 4.13
C VAL A 61 -8.50 2.23 3.32
N ARG A 62 -9.55 2.50 2.57
CA ARG A 62 -9.62 3.69 1.70
C ARG A 62 -9.66 4.98 2.50
N THR A 63 -10.30 4.97 3.66
CA THR A 63 -10.47 6.17 4.48
C THR A 63 -9.41 6.32 5.57
N TYR A 64 -8.44 5.41 5.60
CA TYR A 64 -7.38 5.47 6.61
C TYR A 64 -6.57 6.76 6.48
N ASP A 65 -6.37 7.45 7.60
CA ASP A 65 -5.63 8.71 7.61
C ASP A 65 -4.80 8.90 8.90
N SER A 66 -4.58 7.83 9.66
CA SER A 66 -3.91 7.93 10.97
C SER A 66 -2.39 7.81 10.86
N PHE A 67 -1.82 8.58 9.96
CA PHE A 67 -0.36 8.56 9.74
C PHE A 67 0.35 9.47 10.74
N THR A 68 1.42 8.93 11.35
CA THR A 68 2.26 9.66 12.30
C THR A 68 3.73 9.42 11.95
N ALA A 69 4.62 10.19 12.56
CA ALA A 69 6.05 9.99 12.37
C ALA A 69 6.50 8.59 12.82
N ASP A 70 5.82 8.02 13.83
CA ASP A 70 6.18 6.70 14.36
C ASP A 70 5.74 5.57 13.42
N ASN A 71 4.53 5.65 12.86
CA ASN A 71 4.00 4.57 12.04
C ASN A 71 4.26 4.77 10.55
N ASP A 72 4.74 5.96 10.15
CA ASP A 72 5.02 6.29 8.76
C ASP A 72 6.34 7.07 8.68
N PRO A 73 7.47 6.45 9.08
CA PRO A 73 8.74 7.17 9.21
C PRO A 73 9.29 7.70 7.89
N HIS A 74 8.88 7.13 6.77
CA HIS A 74 9.34 7.58 5.45
C HIS A 74 8.34 8.52 4.78
N SER A 75 7.21 8.78 5.40
CA SER A 75 6.16 9.66 4.87
C SER A 75 5.64 9.24 3.51
N GLU A 76 5.65 7.95 3.22
CA GLU A 76 5.15 7.42 1.95
C GLU A 76 3.70 6.97 2.01
N HIS A 77 3.10 6.88 3.21
CA HIS A 77 1.75 6.34 3.40
C HIS A 77 1.65 4.94 2.79
N ASP A 78 2.59 4.06 3.16
CA ASP A 78 2.66 2.72 2.59
C ASP A 78 2.27 1.60 3.57
N PHE A 79 1.82 1.97 4.76
CA PHE A 79 1.45 1.00 5.79
C PHE A 79 0.45 1.62 6.75
N GLY A 80 -0.53 0.82 7.19
CA GLY A 80 -1.45 1.25 8.23
C GLY A 80 -1.92 0.08 9.07
N ALA A 81 -2.16 0.35 10.36
CA ALA A 81 -2.70 -0.63 11.30
C ALA A 81 -4.11 -0.19 11.70
N PHE A 82 -5.05 -1.10 11.72
CA PHE A 82 -6.43 -0.80 12.05
C PHE A 82 -7.09 -2.02 12.69
N GLU A 83 -8.27 -1.82 13.25
CA GLU A 83 -9.08 -2.92 13.78
C GLU A 83 -10.29 -3.15 12.89
N PHE A 84 -10.62 -4.42 12.69
CA PHE A 84 -11.77 -4.82 11.92
C PHE A 84 -12.43 -5.99 12.64
N GLN A 85 -13.64 -5.79 13.10
CA GLN A 85 -14.44 -6.79 13.83
C GLN A 85 -13.68 -7.42 15.01
N GLY A 86 -12.98 -6.56 15.76
CA GLY A 86 -12.23 -7.00 16.93
C GLY A 86 -10.88 -7.62 16.64
N HIS A 87 -10.48 -7.66 15.38
CA HIS A 87 -9.19 -8.22 14.98
C HIS A 87 -8.23 -7.10 14.56
N SER A 88 -6.97 -7.22 14.99
CA SER A 88 -5.90 -6.31 14.54
C SER A 88 -5.53 -6.66 13.11
N CYS A 89 -5.52 -5.67 12.25
CA CYS A 89 -5.23 -5.83 10.83
C CYS A 89 -4.19 -4.82 10.37
N PHE A 90 -3.55 -5.14 9.26
CA PHE A 90 -2.64 -4.22 8.58
C PHE A 90 -3.05 -4.10 7.12
N TRP A 91 -2.69 -3.00 6.50
CA TRP A 91 -2.59 -2.91 5.05
C TRP A 91 -1.19 -2.42 4.73
N LYS A 92 -0.64 -2.89 3.61
CA LYS A 92 0.70 -2.47 3.18
C LYS A 92 0.74 -2.35 1.68
N LEU A 93 1.57 -1.43 1.21
CA LEU A 93 1.83 -1.22 -0.20
C LEU A 93 3.26 -1.60 -0.52
N ASP A 94 3.42 -2.47 -1.50
CA ASP A 94 4.72 -2.85 -2.02
C ASP A 94 4.82 -2.39 -3.47
N TYR A 95 6.03 -2.11 -3.91
CA TYR A 95 6.29 -1.57 -5.23
C TYR A 95 7.05 -2.59 -6.07
N TYR A 96 6.42 -3.04 -7.15
CA TYR A 96 7.03 -4.01 -8.04
C TYR A 96 7.20 -3.44 -9.43
N SER A 97 8.04 -4.10 -10.23
CA SER A 97 8.11 -3.84 -11.67
C SER A 97 6.75 -4.15 -12.31
N PRO A 98 6.47 -3.60 -13.50
CA PRO A 98 5.17 -3.83 -14.15
C PRO A 98 4.81 -5.30 -14.35
N ASP A 99 5.81 -6.18 -14.50
CA ASP A 99 5.56 -7.61 -14.65
C ASP A 99 5.49 -8.36 -13.30
N LEU A 100 5.61 -7.64 -12.19
CA LEU A 100 5.51 -8.17 -10.83
C LEU A 100 6.64 -9.14 -10.45
N LYS A 101 7.72 -9.16 -11.22
CA LYS A 101 8.82 -10.10 -10.97
C LYS A 101 9.93 -9.54 -10.09
N TRP A 102 10.07 -8.22 -10.07
CA TRP A 102 11.18 -7.55 -9.38
C TRP A 102 10.63 -6.36 -8.61
N GLY A 103 11.44 -5.81 -7.71
CA GLY A 103 11.11 -4.53 -7.12
C GLY A 103 11.11 -3.42 -8.15
N SER A 104 10.30 -2.39 -7.94
CA SER A 104 10.27 -1.26 -8.85
C SER A 104 11.56 -0.45 -8.77
N GLU A 105 12.06 -0.02 -9.92
CA GLU A 105 13.21 0.88 -9.98
C GLU A 105 12.86 2.28 -9.49
N ASP A 106 11.61 2.69 -9.66
CA ASP A 106 11.20 4.06 -9.36
C ASP A 106 9.72 4.11 -8.99
N PRO A 107 9.39 3.99 -7.71
CA PRO A 107 7.98 4.04 -7.26
C PRO A 107 7.27 5.36 -7.54
N ALA A 108 7.99 6.41 -7.89
CA ALA A 108 7.39 7.68 -8.28
C ALA A 108 6.93 7.69 -9.74
N ASP A 109 7.30 6.66 -10.52
CA ASP A 109 6.96 6.58 -11.94
C ASP A 109 5.96 5.44 -12.15
N ILE A 110 4.73 5.79 -12.50
CA ILE A 110 3.67 4.79 -12.68
C ILE A 110 3.91 3.87 -13.87
N THR A 111 4.76 4.28 -14.82
CA THR A 111 5.09 3.43 -15.97
C THR A 111 6.10 2.35 -15.60
N LYS A 112 6.77 2.49 -14.46
CA LYS A 112 7.79 1.55 -13.97
C LYS A 112 7.35 0.79 -12.74
N THR A 113 6.11 0.95 -12.32
CA THR A 113 5.67 0.41 -11.03
C THR A 113 4.29 -0.22 -11.13
N ALA A 114 4.17 -1.41 -10.56
CA ALA A 114 2.88 -2.01 -10.21
C ALA A 114 2.82 -2.06 -8.69
N ARG A 115 1.83 -1.41 -8.10
CA ARG A 115 1.64 -1.42 -6.66
C ARG A 115 0.83 -2.64 -6.25
N VAL A 116 1.20 -3.24 -5.13
CA VAL A 116 0.40 -4.32 -4.55
C VAL A 116 -0.03 -3.88 -3.16
N LEU A 117 -1.32 -3.71 -2.98
CA LEU A 117 -1.92 -3.40 -1.69
C LEU A 117 -2.36 -4.71 -1.06
N THR A 118 -1.72 -5.11 0.03
CA THR A 118 -2.07 -6.32 0.75
C THR A 118 -2.79 -5.94 2.04
N ILE A 119 -3.93 -6.57 2.28
CA ILE A 119 -4.70 -6.38 3.51
C ILE A 119 -4.69 -7.72 4.25
N LEU A 120 -4.27 -7.70 5.51
CA LEU A 120 -3.98 -8.94 6.23
C LEU A 120 -4.32 -8.81 7.72
N LEU A 121 -4.54 -9.95 8.35
CA LEU A 121 -4.60 -10.00 9.81
C LEU A 121 -3.18 -9.77 10.36
N ALA A 122 -3.09 -9.14 11.52
CA ALA A 122 -1.78 -8.84 12.11
C ALA A 122 -0.95 -10.11 12.35
N ASP A 123 -1.58 -11.22 12.68
CA ASP A 123 -0.86 -12.48 12.93
C ASP A 123 -0.45 -13.20 11.64
N GLU A 124 -0.84 -12.68 10.49
CA GLU A 124 -0.38 -13.19 9.20
C GLU A 124 0.83 -12.41 8.66
N TYR A 125 1.27 -11.41 9.38
CA TYR A 125 2.36 -10.55 8.91
C TYR A 125 3.71 -11.26 8.87
#